data_3cf1a2ba7fe18c2a066f712aea1eafe9
#
_entry.id   3cf1a2ba7fe18c2a066f712aea1eafe9
#
_cell.length_a   1.000
_cell.length_b   1.000
_cell.length_c   1.000
_cell.angle_alpha   90.00
_cell.angle_beta   90.00
_cell.angle_gamma   90.00
#
_symmetry.space_group_name_H-M   'P 1'
#
loop_
_entity.id
_entity.type
_entity.pdbx_description
1 polymer ?
#
loop_
_entity_poly.entity_id
_entity_poly.type
_entity_poly.pdbx_seq_one_letter_code
_entity_poly.pdbx_strand_id
1 'polypeptide(L)'
;MNFTQEQITEILLNIANKKEGFNLIMKMTLDALMRSERKIFQEDNLDYSNGYRPRCVQGFGKELVLSVPRTRSGEFYPVLLGILRDEDLERKNLIFSLYSKGLTTEQIGQVYHDVYGKHYSKSQVSFLMKDAREEVTIWLERSLETHYLVIYIDATFVSTRRGTRVCKEAYYSILGVKEDGTREVLAVVNHPTEGAGLWENEFENLKKRGVKSIGLVVSDGLTSIENAVAKSFTGTPHQLCVVHFKRNITKIFPQKLKKEINNELQEVFLIDEKDDSPVAGFERLGKFIDKWEPKYPALKSYRNQRNIYYFTYTNYPASIQRMIYSTNWIERLNRNYKRVLKMRGAMPSGESVLFLMGSVAMEMGEGCYSFSVSAFKNIDELKKKEIDLY
;
A
#
# COMPACT_ATOMS: atom_id res chain seq x y z
N MET A 1 37.43 -45.28 17.70
CA MET A 1 38.52 -44.79 16.84
C MET A 1 38.59 -43.29 17.05
N ASN A 2 39.71 -42.79 17.57
CA ASN A 2 39.97 -41.38 17.69
C ASN A 2 40.85 -41.00 16.49
N PHE A 3 40.33 -40.14 15.59
CA PHE A 3 41.13 -39.59 14.52
C PHE A 3 42.12 -38.54 15.05
N THR A 4 43.34 -38.53 14.52
CA THR A 4 44.27 -37.44 14.79
C THR A 4 43.79 -36.15 14.10
N GLN A 5 44.27 -35.00 14.58
CA GLN A 5 43.92 -33.70 13.96
C GLN A 5 44.34 -33.61 12.51
N GLU A 6 45.44 -34.24 12.13
CA GLU A 6 45.93 -34.34 10.75
C GLU A 6 44.97 -35.16 9.87
N GLN A 7 44.50 -36.32 10.37
CA GLN A 7 43.52 -37.15 9.62
C GLN A 7 42.16 -36.42 9.45
N ILE A 8 41.71 -35.69 10.44
CA ILE A 8 40.50 -34.87 10.33
C ILE A 8 40.71 -33.78 9.30
N THR A 9 41.86 -33.09 9.29
CA THR A 9 42.18 -32.04 8.35
C THR A 9 42.26 -32.60 6.94
N GLU A 10 42.89 -33.75 6.70
CA GLU A 10 42.97 -34.40 5.41
C GLU A 10 41.57 -34.79 4.85
N ILE A 11 40.71 -35.35 5.73
CA ILE A 11 39.33 -35.69 5.35
C ILE A 11 38.53 -34.42 4.97
N LEU A 12 38.66 -33.36 5.75
CA LEU A 12 37.96 -32.08 5.47
C LEU A 12 38.45 -31.44 4.17
N LEU A 13 39.77 -31.44 3.89
CA LEU A 13 40.34 -30.93 2.65
C LEU A 13 39.89 -31.74 1.43
N ASN A 14 39.85 -33.06 1.54
CA ASN A 14 39.38 -33.95 0.49
C ASN A 14 37.88 -33.74 0.16
N ILE A 15 37.08 -33.40 1.17
CA ILE A 15 35.67 -33.08 0.97
C ILE A 15 35.53 -31.65 0.41
N ALA A 16 36.28 -30.67 0.93
CA ALA A 16 36.21 -29.27 0.51
C ALA A 16 36.60 -29.06 -0.96
N ASN A 17 37.55 -29.82 -1.46
CA ASN A 17 38.00 -29.78 -2.86
C ASN A 17 36.98 -30.33 -3.87
N LYS A 18 35.89 -30.96 -3.44
CA LYS A 18 34.81 -31.39 -4.33
C LYS A 18 33.88 -30.18 -4.61
N LYS A 19 33.29 -30.16 -5.83
CA LYS A 19 32.38 -29.10 -6.30
C LYS A 19 31.24 -28.73 -5.33
N GLU A 20 30.92 -29.63 -4.38
CA GLU A 20 29.87 -29.46 -3.34
C GLU A 20 30.42 -29.67 -1.91
N GLY A 21 31.75 -29.75 -1.80
CA GLY A 21 32.39 -30.16 -0.56
C GLY A 21 32.05 -29.26 0.64
N PHE A 22 32.00 -27.95 0.44
CA PHE A 22 31.65 -27.01 1.50
C PHE A 22 30.20 -27.21 2.02
N ASN A 23 29.24 -27.38 1.11
CA ASN A 23 27.86 -27.66 1.48
C ASN A 23 27.70 -29.01 2.19
N LEU A 24 28.50 -30.01 1.79
CA LEU A 24 28.54 -31.31 2.47
C LEU A 24 29.09 -31.20 3.89
N ILE A 25 30.19 -30.49 4.09
CA ILE A 25 30.77 -30.22 5.42
C ILE A 25 29.77 -29.48 6.28
N MET A 26 29.13 -28.43 5.75
CA MET A 26 28.12 -27.67 6.47
C MET A 26 26.94 -28.55 6.89
N LYS A 27 26.40 -29.36 5.97
CA LYS A 27 25.32 -30.33 6.28
C LYS A 27 25.73 -31.29 7.41
N MET A 28 26.92 -31.89 7.32
CA MET A 28 27.42 -32.83 8.32
C MET A 28 27.57 -32.15 9.69
N THR A 29 28.06 -30.92 9.73
CA THR A 29 28.22 -30.15 10.98
C THR A 29 26.85 -29.81 11.56
N LEU A 30 25.89 -29.31 10.78
CA LEU A 30 24.55 -28.99 11.25
C LEU A 30 23.79 -30.23 11.74
N ASP A 31 23.88 -31.36 11.01
CA ASP A 31 23.30 -32.65 11.42
C ASP A 31 23.93 -33.18 12.72
N ALA A 32 25.24 -32.97 12.94
CA ALA A 32 25.92 -33.36 14.15
C ALA A 32 25.53 -32.49 15.36
N LEU A 33 25.45 -31.17 15.17
CA LEU A 33 25.02 -30.24 16.23
C LEU A 33 23.59 -30.54 16.69
N MET A 34 22.64 -30.72 15.77
CA MET A 34 21.25 -31.07 16.12
C MET A 34 21.15 -32.41 16.85
N ARG A 35 22.01 -33.38 16.53
CA ARG A 35 22.07 -34.66 17.28
C ARG A 35 22.58 -34.44 18.70
N SER A 36 23.56 -33.57 18.89
CA SER A 36 24.06 -33.21 20.22
C SER A 36 22.99 -32.49 21.05
N GLU A 37 22.27 -31.54 20.45
CA GLU A 37 21.13 -30.86 21.12
C GLU A 37 20.08 -31.88 21.57
N ARG A 38 19.69 -32.84 20.71
CA ARG A 38 18.74 -33.90 21.11
C ARG A 38 19.25 -34.72 22.25
N LYS A 39 20.55 -35.07 22.29
CA LYS A 39 21.14 -35.88 23.37
C LYS A 39 21.02 -35.12 24.70
N ILE A 40 21.38 -33.84 24.73
CA ILE A 40 21.24 -32.98 25.91
C ILE A 40 19.78 -32.94 26.36
N PHE A 41 18.85 -32.66 25.44
CA PHE A 41 17.42 -32.63 25.75
C PHE A 41 16.93 -33.94 26.37
N GLN A 42 17.39 -35.10 25.89
CA GLN A 42 16.98 -36.40 26.37
C GLN A 42 17.53 -36.71 27.76
N GLU A 43 18.72 -36.18 28.11
CA GLU A 43 19.30 -36.30 29.43
C GLU A 43 18.48 -35.51 30.48
N ASP A 44 17.94 -34.34 30.07
CA ASP A 44 17.16 -33.47 30.96
C ASP A 44 15.69 -33.86 31.09
N ASN A 45 15.09 -34.49 30.05
CA ASN A 45 13.63 -34.68 29.95
C ASN A 45 13.18 -36.16 29.90
N LEU A 46 14.06 -37.13 30.10
CA LEU A 46 13.76 -38.59 30.06
C LEU A 46 12.98 -39.02 28.80
N ASP A 47 13.31 -38.47 27.63
CA ASP A 47 12.65 -38.78 26.36
C ASP A 47 13.50 -39.71 25.49
N TYR A 48 12.89 -40.29 24.48
CA TYR A 48 13.53 -41.29 23.60
C TYR A 48 13.58 -40.81 22.16
N SER A 49 14.63 -41.25 21.45
CA SER A 49 14.79 -40.95 20.02
C SER A 49 13.66 -41.52 19.17
N ASN A 50 13.17 -40.73 18.17
CA ASN A 50 12.13 -41.14 17.23
C ASN A 50 12.57 -40.86 15.78
N GLY A 51 13.75 -41.34 15.40
CA GLY A 51 14.29 -41.21 14.07
C GLY A 51 14.62 -39.75 13.66
N TYR A 52 14.53 -39.52 12.35
CA TYR A 52 14.84 -38.23 11.68
C TYR A 52 13.78 -37.89 10.68
N ARG A 53 13.63 -36.60 10.37
CA ARG A 53 12.86 -36.14 9.22
C ARG A 53 13.71 -35.24 8.34
N PRO A 54 13.63 -35.35 6.99
CA PRO A 54 14.32 -34.43 6.11
C PRO A 54 13.69 -33.03 6.18
N ARG A 55 14.54 -32.00 6.15
CA ARG A 55 14.13 -30.61 6.04
C ARG A 55 15.07 -29.85 5.11
N CYS A 56 14.51 -29.15 4.12
CA CYS A 56 15.24 -28.30 3.23
C CYS A 56 15.54 -26.96 3.90
N VAL A 57 16.79 -26.53 3.85
CA VAL A 57 17.25 -25.22 4.27
C VAL A 57 18.19 -24.64 3.22
N GLN A 58 18.28 -23.32 3.14
CA GLN A 58 19.22 -22.67 2.23
C GLN A 58 20.64 -22.72 2.79
N GLY A 59 21.54 -23.37 2.04
CA GLY A 59 22.99 -23.34 2.29
C GLY A 59 23.71 -22.25 1.48
N PHE A 60 25.04 -22.34 1.37
CA PHE A 60 25.83 -21.43 0.52
C PHE A 60 25.53 -21.66 -0.97
N GLY A 61 24.57 -20.92 -1.49
CA GLY A 61 24.18 -20.94 -2.92
C GLY A 61 23.38 -22.14 -3.38
N LYS A 62 23.05 -23.10 -2.50
CA LYS A 62 22.25 -24.30 -2.82
C LYS A 62 21.35 -24.70 -1.65
N GLU A 63 20.32 -25.47 -1.97
CA GLU A 63 19.46 -26.09 -0.98
C GLU A 63 20.20 -27.27 -0.30
N LEU A 64 20.14 -27.31 1.04
CA LEU A 64 20.64 -28.39 1.86
C LEU A 64 19.48 -29.18 2.46
N VAL A 65 19.53 -30.49 2.35
CA VAL A 65 18.56 -31.38 3.02
C VAL A 65 19.19 -31.83 4.34
N LEU A 66 18.73 -31.26 5.46
CA LEU A 66 19.14 -31.63 6.80
C LEU A 66 18.36 -32.84 7.32
N SER A 67 18.99 -33.66 8.15
CA SER A 67 18.37 -34.78 8.86
C SER A 67 18.00 -34.35 10.26
N VAL A 68 16.81 -33.75 10.43
CA VAL A 68 16.35 -33.20 11.71
C VAL A 68 15.99 -34.34 12.67
N PRO A 69 16.66 -34.47 13.83
CA PRO A 69 16.37 -35.49 14.80
C PRO A 69 15.03 -35.24 15.52
N ARG A 70 14.35 -36.32 15.90
CA ARG A 70 13.05 -36.28 16.57
C ARG A 70 13.09 -37.08 17.86
N THR A 71 12.20 -36.73 18.81
CA THR A 71 11.92 -37.47 20.03
C THR A 71 10.51 -38.04 20.03
N ARG A 72 10.19 -38.99 20.91
CA ARG A 72 8.87 -39.63 20.98
C ARG A 72 7.80 -38.69 21.50
N SER A 73 8.13 -37.82 22.46
CA SER A 73 7.19 -36.80 22.95
C SER A 73 6.80 -35.78 21.86
N GLY A 74 7.69 -35.51 20.90
CA GLY A 74 7.54 -34.46 19.90
C GLY A 74 7.86 -33.05 20.42
N GLU A 75 8.28 -32.92 21.68
CA GLU A 75 8.57 -31.62 22.32
C GLU A 75 9.97 -31.08 21.96
N PHE A 76 10.87 -31.95 21.51
CA PHE A 76 12.20 -31.52 21.08
C PHE A 76 12.17 -30.76 19.76
N TYR A 77 12.64 -29.54 19.78
CA TYR A 77 12.88 -28.74 18.59
C TYR A 77 14.32 -28.19 18.62
N PRO A 78 15.19 -28.51 17.62
CA PRO A 78 16.55 -28.03 17.59
C PRO A 78 16.62 -26.49 17.57
N VAL A 79 17.34 -25.88 18.50
CA VAL A 79 17.59 -24.42 18.54
C VAL A 79 18.23 -23.95 17.23
N LEU A 80 19.13 -24.77 16.67
CA LEU A 80 19.77 -24.48 15.40
C LEU A 80 18.77 -24.28 14.26
N LEU A 81 17.66 -25.05 14.21
CA LEU A 81 16.60 -24.83 13.23
C LEU A 81 15.84 -23.54 13.46
N GLY A 82 15.69 -23.10 14.71
CA GLY A 82 15.16 -21.78 15.04
C GLY A 82 16.00 -20.67 14.42
N ILE A 83 17.31 -20.71 14.69
CA ILE A 83 18.28 -19.73 14.15
C ILE A 83 18.23 -19.69 12.60
N LEU A 84 18.27 -20.87 11.95
CA LEU A 84 18.21 -20.93 10.48
C LEU A 84 16.88 -20.41 9.90
N ARG A 85 15.79 -20.60 10.64
CA ARG A 85 14.47 -20.05 10.25
C ARG A 85 14.43 -18.54 10.39
N ASP A 86 15.01 -18.01 11.45
CA ASP A 86 15.02 -16.57 11.74
C ASP A 86 15.89 -15.83 10.71
N GLU A 87 17.04 -16.38 10.33
CA GLU A 87 17.86 -15.87 9.21
C GLU A 87 17.11 -15.89 7.87
N ASP A 88 16.28 -16.91 7.61
CA ASP A 88 15.48 -16.97 6.38
C ASP A 88 14.38 -15.91 6.39
N LEU A 89 13.75 -15.67 7.53
CA LEU A 89 12.74 -14.63 7.72
C LEU A 89 13.35 -13.24 7.56
N GLU A 90 14.50 -12.95 8.17
CA GLU A 90 15.21 -11.68 8.00
C GLU A 90 15.56 -11.42 6.54
N ARG A 91 15.99 -12.44 5.84
CA ARG A 91 16.29 -12.36 4.39
C ARG A 91 15.05 -12.02 3.57
N LYS A 92 13.91 -12.68 3.82
CA LYS A 92 12.62 -12.39 3.17
C LYS A 92 12.18 -10.96 3.45
N ASN A 93 12.29 -10.51 4.69
CA ASN A 93 11.95 -9.15 5.12
C ASN A 93 12.82 -8.10 4.42
N LEU A 94 14.13 -8.36 4.29
CA LEU A 94 15.03 -7.47 3.57
C LEU A 94 14.68 -7.40 2.08
N ILE A 95 14.42 -8.53 1.42
CA ILE A 95 13.99 -8.59 0.03
C ILE A 95 12.70 -7.80 -0.19
N PHE A 96 11.71 -8.00 0.69
CA PHE A 96 10.46 -7.28 0.65
C PHE A 96 10.66 -5.77 0.86
N SER A 97 11.48 -5.39 1.83
CA SER A 97 11.83 -3.98 2.08
C SER A 97 12.47 -3.32 0.86
N LEU A 98 13.43 -3.96 0.23
CA LEU A 98 14.07 -3.46 -1.00
C LEU A 98 13.06 -3.32 -2.14
N TYR A 99 12.14 -4.30 -2.27
CA TYR A 99 11.09 -4.25 -3.28
C TYR A 99 10.11 -3.10 -3.04
N SER A 100 9.64 -2.90 -1.82
CA SER A 100 8.71 -1.82 -1.44
C SER A 100 9.34 -0.43 -1.59
N LYS A 101 10.68 -0.32 -1.55
CA LYS A 101 11.42 0.92 -1.85
C LYS A 101 11.60 1.18 -3.35
N GLY A 102 11.14 0.29 -4.22
CA GLY A 102 11.09 0.49 -5.66
C GLY A 102 12.10 -0.30 -6.48
N LEU A 103 12.98 -1.11 -5.87
CA LEU A 103 13.93 -1.94 -6.62
C LEU A 103 13.19 -3.05 -7.39
N THR A 104 13.64 -3.33 -8.60
CA THR A 104 13.17 -4.49 -9.37
C THR A 104 13.74 -5.80 -8.81
N THR A 105 13.12 -6.92 -9.14
CA THR A 105 13.64 -8.25 -8.74
C THR A 105 15.07 -8.51 -9.22
N GLU A 106 15.44 -7.94 -10.36
CA GLU A 106 16.81 -8.01 -10.91
C GLU A 106 17.80 -7.21 -10.06
N GLN A 107 17.44 -5.95 -9.74
CA GLN A 107 18.27 -5.09 -8.89
C GLN A 107 18.42 -5.66 -7.47
N ILE A 108 17.38 -6.28 -6.92
CA ILE A 108 17.46 -6.98 -5.62
C ILE A 108 18.44 -8.13 -5.70
N GLY A 109 18.38 -8.96 -6.77
CA GLY A 109 19.36 -10.04 -7.01
C GLY A 109 20.78 -9.51 -7.10
N GLN A 110 20.99 -8.35 -7.75
CA GLN A 110 22.30 -7.69 -7.85
C GLN A 110 22.80 -7.19 -6.50
N VAL A 111 21.95 -6.52 -5.70
CA VAL A 111 22.30 -6.08 -4.34
C VAL A 111 22.75 -7.26 -3.48
N TYR A 112 22.01 -8.39 -3.55
CA TYR A 112 22.41 -9.60 -2.81
C TYR A 112 23.74 -10.18 -3.27
N HIS A 113 24.02 -10.14 -4.58
CA HIS A 113 25.32 -10.56 -5.12
C HIS A 113 26.44 -9.65 -4.60
N ASP A 114 26.27 -8.34 -4.68
CA ASP A 114 27.29 -7.36 -4.35
C ASP A 114 27.61 -7.31 -2.84
N VAL A 115 26.56 -7.45 -1.98
CA VAL A 115 26.72 -7.34 -0.52
C VAL A 115 27.04 -8.68 0.14
N TYR A 116 26.42 -9.76 -0.32
CA TYR A 116 26.49 -11.07 0.35
C TYR A 116 27.18 -12.14 -0.48
N GLY A 117 27.65 -11.83 -1.70
CA GLY A 117 28.22 -12.80 -2.62
C GLY A 117 27.24 -13.89 -3.10
N LYS A 118 25.95 -13.71 -2.89
CA LYS A 118 24.89 -14.67 -3.20
C LYS A 118 24.10 -14.20 -4.42
N HIS A 119 24.05 -15.01 -5.46
CA HIS A 119 23.27 -14.70 -6.65
C HIS A 119 21.83 -15.22 -6.52
N TYR A 120 20.84 -14.32 -6.63
CA TYR A 120 19.43 -14.66 -6.75
C TYR A 120 18.92 -14.29 -8.15
N SER A 121 18.34 -15.25 -8.85
CA SER A 121 17.62 -14.99 -10.09
C SER A 121 16.32 -14.21 -9.82
N LYS A 122 15.80 -13.54 -10.85
CA LYS A 122 14.49 -12.84 -10.79
C LYS A 122 13.37 -13.76 -10.26
N SER A 123 13.37 -15.02 -10.69
CA SER A 123 12.38 -16.02 -10.26
C SER A 123 12.52 -16.39 -8.80
N GLN A 124 13.75 -16.54 -8.30
CA GLN A 124 14.00 -16.80 -6.87
C GLN A 124 13.57 -15.62 -6.00
N VAL A 125 13.92 -14.38 -6.38
CA VAL A 125 13.46 -13.18 -5.68
C VAL A 125 11.92 -13.13 -5.67
N SER A 126 11.27 -13.40 -6.80
CA SER A 126 9.80 -13.42 -6.90
C SER A 126 9.17 -14.52 -6.02
N PHE A 127 9.81 -15.67 -5.93
CA PHE A 127 9.38 -16.77 -5.05
C PHE A 127 9.48 -16.39 -3.57
N LEU A 128 10.61 -15.80 -3.14
CA LEU A 128 10.82 -15.35 -1.76
C LEU A 128 9.83 -14.27 -1.33
N MET A 129 9.26 -13.51 -2.27
CA MET A 129 8.22 -12.52 -2.00
C MET A 129 6.79 -13.10 -1.98
N LYS A 130 6.60 -14.41 -2.12
CA LYS A 130 5.25 -15.00 -2.17
C LYS A 130 4.49 -14.75 -0.88
N ASP A 131 5.12 -15.00 0.27
CA ASP A 131 4.52 -14.83 1.59
C ASP A 131 4.15 -13.35 1.81
N ALA A 132 5.05 -12.42 1.42
CA ALA A 132 4.79 -10.99 1.52
C ALA A 132 3.63 -10.51 0.61
N ARG A 133 3.45 -11.14 -0.57
CA ARG A 133 2.28 -10.86 -1.43
C ARG A 133 0.98 -11.27 -0.77
N GLU A 134 0.96 -12.44 -0.15
CA GLU A 134 -0.19 -12.94 0.59
C GLU A 134 -0.51 -12.03 1.77
N GLU A 135 0.50 -11.62 2.55
CA GLU A 135 0.36 -10.69 3.66
C GLU A 135 -0.23 -9.34 3.23
N VAL A 136 0.27 -8.73 2.15
CA VAL A 136 -0.29 -7.48 1.60
C VAL A 136 -1.73 -7.68 1.12
N THR A 137 -2.05 -8.83 0.53
CA THR A 137 -3.42 -9.13 0.09
C THR A 137 -4.37 -9.23 1.29
N ILE A 138 -3.98 -9.98 2.33
CA ILE A 138 -4.74 -10.09 3.59
C ILE A 138 -4.93 -8.70 4.22
N TRP A 139 -3.87 -7.88 4.22
CA TRP A 139 -3.96 -6.51 4.74
C TRP A 139 -4.93 -5.63 3.94
N LEU A 140 -4.95 -5.74 2.61
CA LEU A 140 -5.90 -5.00 1.76
C LEU A 140 -7.35 -5.47 1.94
N GLU A 141 -7.56 -6.74 2.31
CA GLU A 141 -8.88 -7.35 2.53
C GLU A 141 -9.34 -7.33 3.99
N ARG A 142 -8.54 -6.77 4.90
CA ARG A 142 -8.83 -6.72 6.34
C ARG A 142 -10.18 -6.05 6.65
N SER A 143 -10.73 -6.37 7.82
CA SER A 143 -11.89 -5.65 8.38
C SER A 143 -11.57 -4.18 8.58
N LEU A 144 -12.57 -3.32 8.38
CA LEU A 144 -12.47 -1.87 8.45
C LEU A 144 -13.34 -1.33 9.60
N GLU A 145 -13.10 -0.07 9.96
CA GLU A 145 -13.94 0.62 10.94
C GLU A 145 -15.37 0.80 10.41
N THR A 146 -16.32 0.90 11.32
CA THR A 146 -17.73 1.06 10.97
C THR A 146 -18.07 2.45 10.44
N HIS A 147 -17.27 3.46 10.81
CA HIS A 147 -17.44 4.84 10.40
C HIS A 147 -16.11 5.50 10.04
N TYR A 148 -16.13 6.31 8.98
CA TYR A 148 -15.03 7.20 8.61
C TYR A 148 -15.51 8.63 8.51
N LEU A 149 -14.80 9.55 9.16
CA LEU A 149 -15.11 10.99 9.11
C LEU A 149 -15.03 11.51 7.67
N VAL A 150 -13.95 11.17 6.97
CA VAL A 150 -13.73 11.55 5.58
C VAL A 150 -13.10 10.41 4.81
N ILE A 151 -13.55 10.19 3.58
CA ILE A 151 -12.87 9.33 2.60
C ILE A 151 -12.39 10.18 1.44
N TYR A 152 -11.09 10.04 1.10
CA TYR A 152 -10.48 10.63 -0.08
C TYR A 152 -10.28 9.59 -1.15
N ILE A 153 -10.64 9.93 -2.40
CA ILE A 153 -10.47 9.06 -3.57
C ILE A 153 -9.71 9.82 -4.64
N ASP A 154 -8.60 9.24 -5.11
CA ASP A 154 -7.80 9.83 -6.17
C ASP A 154 -7.04 8.76 -6.97
N ALA A 155 -6.67 9.08 -8.22
CA ALA A 155 -6.01 8.18 -9.14
C ALA A 155 -4.51 8.43 -9.26
N THR A 156 -3.76 7.34 -9.35
CA THR A 156 -2.37 7.35 -9.83
C THR A 156 -2.30 6.60 -11.16
N PHE A 157 -1.78 7.26 -12.20
CA PHE A 157 -1.61 6.65 -13.51
C PHE A 157 -0.27 5.94 -13.59
N VAL A 158 -0.29 4.63 -13.91
CA VAL A 158 0.90 3.76 -13.97
C VAL A 158 0.99 3.10 -15.34
N SER A 159 2.20 3.10 -15.94
CA SER A 159 2.49 2.35 -17.14
C SER A 159 2.54 0.86 -16.80
N THR A 160 1.55 0.10 -17.30
CA THR A 160 1.36 -1.32 -16.99
C THR A 160 1.41 -2.15 -18.27
N ARG A 161 2.11 -3.28 -18.23
CA ARG A 161 2.18 -4.21 -19.36
C ARG A 161 0.92 -5.08 -19.41
N ARG A 162 0.31 -5.14 -20.60
CA ARG A 162 -0.80 -6.03 -20.94
C ARG A 162 -0.44 -6.81 -22.20
N GLY A 163 0.01 -8.05 -22.02
CA GLY A 163 0.56 -8.85 -23.11
C GLY A 163 1.80 -8.17 -23.74
N THR A 164 1.72 -7.82 -25.01
CA THR A 164 2.81 -7.19 -25.78
C THR A 164 2.82 -5.65 -25.69
N ARG A 165 1.78 -5.02 -25.11
CA ARG A 165 1.63 -3.56 -25.06
C ARG A 165 1.85 -3.01 -23.66
N VAL A 166 2.25 -1.74 -23.58
CA VAL A 166 2.31 -0.99 -22.33
C VAL A 166 1.21 0.08 -22.40
N CYS A 167 0.26 0.01 -21.46
CA CYS A 167 -0.84 0.95 -21.36
C CYS A 167 -0.68 1.78 -20.07
N LYS A 168 -1.11 3.04 -20.15
CA LYS A 168 -1.18 3.90 -18.97
C LYS A 168 -2.55 3.70 -18.34
N GLU A 169 -2.58 3.06 -17.17
CA GLU A 169 -3.82 2.69 -16.46
C GLU A 169 -4.00 3.47 -15.18
N ALA A 170 -5.25 3.73 -14.80
CA ALA A 170 -5.60 4.37 -13.56
C ALA A 170 -5.66 3.35 -12.41
N TYR A 171 -4.96 3.66 -11.33
CA TYR A 171 -5.02 2.95 -10.06
C TYR A 171 -5.55 3.91 -9.01
N TYR A 172 -6.71 3.61 -8.47
CA TYR A 172 -7.36 4.45 -7.48
C TYR A 172 -7.01 3.98 -6.08
N SER A 173 -6.81 4.94 -5.19
CA SER A 173 -6.66 4.69 -3.77
C SER A 173 -7.81 5.31 -3.01
N ILE A 174 -8.28 4.64 -1.98
CA ILE A 174 -9.28 5.12 -1.03
C ILE A 174 -8.59 5.27 0.32
N LEU A 175 -8.48 6.51 0.80
CA LEU A 175 -7.88 6.87 2.08
C LEU A 175 -8.96 7.33 3.05
N GLY A 176 -9.11 6.66 4.19
CA GLY A 176 -10.06 7.02 5.24
C GLY A 176 -9.41 7.77 6.40
N VAL A 177 -10.16 8.68 7.01
CA VAL A 177 -9.86 9.33 8.30
C VAL A 177 -10.81 8.76 9.33
N LYS A 178 -10.27 8.17 10.40
CA LYS A 178 -11.04 7.58 11.51
C LYS A 178 -11.52 8.63 12.49
N GLU A 179 -12.41 8.25 13.41
CA GLU A 179 -12.93 9.14 14.44
C GLU A 179 -11.85 9.67 15.40
N ASP A 180 -10.77 8.91 15.61
CA ASP A 180 -9.62 9.32 16.41
C ASP A 180 -8.67 10.28 15.66
N GLY A 181 -8.96 10.58 14.38
CA GLY A 181 -8.16 11.40 13.50
C GLY A 181 -6.95 10.67 12.89
N THR A 182 -6.77 9.38 13.13
CA THR A 182 -5.78 8.57 12.40
C THR A 182 -6.28 8.27 10.99
N ARG A 183 -5.39 7.80 10.13
CA ARG A 183 -5.70 7.54 8.71
C ARG A 183 -5.35 6.12 8.34
N GLU A 184 -6.07 5.57 7.39
CA GLU A 184 -5.69 4.30 6.79
C GLU A 184 -6.11 4.20 5.32
N VAL A 185 -5.36 3.44 4.54
CA VAL A 185 -5.74 3.12 3.17
C VAL A 185 -6.73 1.97 3.20
N LEU A 186 -7.94 2.23 2.69
CA LEU A 186 -9.05 1.27 2.69
C LEU A 186 -8.97 0.32 1.51
N ALA A 187 -8.57 0.84 0.35
CA ALA A 187 -8.44 0.05 -0.87
C ALA A 187 -7.43 0.67 -1.84
N VAL A 188 -6.83 -0.17 -2.65
CA VAL A 188 -6.08 0.17 -3.86
C VAL A 188 -6.64 -0.69 -4.98
N VAL A 189 -7.21 -0.07 -6.00
CA VAL A 189 -7.94 -0.78 -7.05
C VAL A 189 -7.50 -0.34 -8.44
N ASN A 190 -7.55 -1.26 -9.40
CA ASN A 190 -7.26 -0.97 -10.80
C ASN A 190 -8.55 -0.95 -11.61
N HIS A 191 -8.90 0.20 -12.12
CA HIS A 191 -10.02 0.37 -13.04
C HIS A 191 -9.49 0.86 -14.39
N PRO A 192 -9.07 -0.05 -15.28
CA PRO A 192 -8.55 0.31 -16.61
C PRO A 192 -9.59 0.98 -17.50
N THR A 193 -10.86 0.73 -17.24
CA THR A 193 -12.00 1.38 -17.91
C THR A 193 -12.94 2.00 -16.86
N GLU A 194 -13.25 3.28 -16.99
CA GLU A 194 -14.13 4.00 -16.09
C GLU A 194 -15.60 3.56 -16.30
N GLY A 195 -16.04 2.52 -15.56
CA GLY A 195 -17.41 2.03 -15.57
C GLY A 195 -18.14 2.34 -14.25
N ALA A 196 -19.39 2.81 -14.31
CA ALA A 196 -20.17 3.12 -13.11
C ALA A 196 -20.35 1.91 -12.18
N GLY A 197 -20.52 0.70 -12.73
CA GLY A 197 -20.68 -0.52 -11.93
C GLY A 197 -19.43 -0.95 -11.17
N LEU A 198 -18.23 -0.53 -11.57
CA LEU A 198 -16.99 -0.85 -10.86
C LEU A 198 -16.94 -0.17 -9.48
N TRP A 199 -17.32 1.11 -9.41
CA TRP A 199 -17.33 1.85 -8.14
C TRP A 199 -18.41 1.35 -7.17
N GLU A 200 -19.57 0.94 -7.68
CA GLU A 200 -20.59 0.30 -6.84
C GLU A 200 -20.05 -0.97 -6.18
N ASN A 201 -19.35 -1.82 -6.94
CA ASN A 201 -18.72 -3.03 -6.39
C ASN A 201 -17.66 -2.71 -5.33
N GLU A 202 -16.87 -1.66 -5.53
CA GLU A 202 -15.86 -1.25 -4.55
C GLU A 202 -16.50 -0.75 -3.25
N PHE A 203 -17.55 0.06 -3.32
CA PHE A 203 -18.27 0.49 -2.12
C PHE A 203 -19.00 -0.66 -1.41
N GLU A 204 -19.57 -1.60 -2.16
CA GLU A 204 -20.13 -2.83 -1.57
C GLU A 204 -19.04 -3.69 -0.90
N ASN A 205 -17.83 -3.74 -1.47
CA ASN A 205 -16.69 -4.40 -0.82
C ASN A 205 -16.31 -3.69 0.50
N LEU A 206 -16.27 -2.36 0.52
CA LEU A 206 -16.03 -1.62 1.78
C LEU A 206 -17.10 -1.95 2.84
N LYS A 207 -18.38 -2.04 2.44
CA LYS A 207 -19.47 -2.45 3.36
C LYS A 207 -19.27 -3.87 3.88
N LYS A 208 -18.95 -4.83 3.02
CA LYS A 208 -18.68 -6.22 3.42
C LYS A 208 -17.52 -6.31 4.42
N ARG A 209 -16.55 -5.41 4.32
CA ARG A 209 -15.41 -5.30 5.23
C ARG A 209 -15.72 -4.52 6.52
N GLY A 210 -16.93 -3.99 6.70
CA GLY A 210 -17.41 -3.41 7.94
C GLY A 210 -17.87 -1.96 7.87
N VAL A 211 -17.61 -1.20 6.80
CA VAL A 211 -17.97 0.23 6.70
C VAL A 211 -19.50 0.36 6.62
N LYS A 212 -20.10 1.08 7.57
CA LYS A 212 -21.55 1.34 7.63
C LYS A 212 -21.90 2.77 7.23
N SER A 213 -21.02 3.74 7.53
CA SER A 213 -21.29 5.15 7.26
C SER A 213 -20.01 5.94 6.98
N ILE A 214 -20.17 7.05 6.26
CA ILE A 214 -19.10 7.97 5.86
C ILE A 214 -19.61 9.39 6.08
N GLY A 215 -18.85 10.24 6.77
CA GLY A 215 -19.22 11.64 7.02
C GLY A 215 -19.10 12.52 5.78
N LEU A 216 -18.05 12.35 4.99
CA LEU A 216 -17.79 13.11 3.76
C LEU A 216 -16.95 12.30 2.76
N VAL A 217 -17.29 12.36 1.48
CA VAL A 217 -16.42 11.85 0.40
C VAL A 217 -15.78 13.01 -0.34
N VAL A 218 -14.47 12.94 -0.58
CA VAL A 218 -13.70 13.92 -1.36
C VAL A 218 -13.07 13.23 -2.57
N SER A 219 -13.38 13.67 -3.80
CA SER A 219 -12.82 13.06 -5.02
C SER A 219 -12.49 14.09 -6.11
N ASP A 220 -11.85 13.63 -7.17
CA ASP A 220 -11.47 14.44 -8.33
C ASP A 220 -12.63 14.81 -9.28
N GLY A 221 -13.84 14.33 -9.01
CA GLY A 221 -15.05 14.70 -9.74
C GLY A 221 -15.42 13.75 -10.89
N LEU A 222 -15.04 12.48 -10.80
CA LEU A 222 -15.61 11.45 -11.66
C LEU A 222 -17.07 11.19 -11.29
N THR A 223 -17.98 11.37 -12.26
CA THR A 223 -19.43 11.16 -12.06
C THR A 223 -19.78 9.73 -11.65
N SER A 224 -18.97 8.75 -12.07
CA SER A 224 -19.12 7.35 -11.66
C SER A 224 -18.93 7.16 -10.14
N ILE A 225 -18.00 7.90 -9.52
CA ILE A 225 -17.78 7.88 -8.05
C ILE A 225 -18.99 8.53 -7.35
N GLU A 226 -19.44 9.69 -7.81
CA GLU A 226 -20.57 10.41 -7.20
C GLU A 226 -21.84 9.55 -7.20
N ASN A 227 -22.17 8.94 -8.33
CA ASN A 227 -23.34 8.08 -8.46
C ASN A 227 -23.23 6.85 -7.55
N ALA A 228 -22.07 6.24 -7.48
CA ALA A 228 -21.83 5.08 -6.64
C ALA A 228 -21.91 5.41 -5.14
N VAL A 229 -21.39 6.59 -4.73
CA VAL A 229 -21.51 7.08 -3.33
C VAL A 229 -22.98 7.31 -3.00
N ALA A 230 -23.73 8.04 -3.86
CA ALA A 230 -25.14 8.34 -3.63
C ALA A 230 -25.99 7.05 -3.49
N LYS A 231 -25.65 6.00 -4.22
CA LYS A 231 -26.34 4.71 -4.18
C LYS A 231 -25.93 3.87 -2.98
N SER A 232 -24.64 3.79 -2.66
CA SER A 232 -24.10 2.89 -1.66
C SER A 232 -24.16 3.48 -0.25
N PHE A 233 -23.96 4.79 -0.11
CA PHE A 233 -23.96 5.53 1.16
C PHE A 233 -24.91 6.73 1.06
N THR A 234 -26.19 6.44 1.00
CA THR A 234 -27.25 7.44 0.83
C THR A 234 -27.16 8.56 1.88
N GLY A 235 -27.22 9.80 1.43
CA GLY A 235 -27.12 10.98 2.29
C GLY A 235 -25.70 11.41 2.64
N THR A 236 -24.66 10.69 2.22
CA THR A 236 -23.27 11.13 2.40
C THR A 236 -22.94 12.33 1.51
N PRO A 237 -22.51 13.47 2.09
CA PRO A 237 -22.08 14.63 1.31
C PRO A 237 -20.87 14.30 0.43
N HIS A 238 -20.78 14.99 -0.71
CA HIS A 238 -19.64 14.84 -1.63
C HIS A 238 -19.00 16.20 -1.86
N GLN A 239 -17.69 16.27 -1.70
CA GLN A 239 -16.85 17.40 -2.04
C GLN A 239 -16.02 17.08 -3.27
N LEU A 240 -16.11 17.90 -4.30
CA LEU A 240 -15.24 17.79 -5.47
C LEU A 240 -13.94 18.57 -5.25
N CYS A 241 -12.83 18.03 -5.74
CA CYS A 241 -11.50 18.61 -5.52
C CYS A 241 -11.33 19.97 -6.20
N VAL A 242 -11.29 21.05 -5.43
CA VAL A 242 -11.08 22.41 -5.91
C VAL A 242 -9.74 22.59 -6.62
N VAL A 243 -8.69 21.90 -6.18
CA VAL A 243 -7.36 21.98 -6.80
C VAL A 243 -7.38 21.43 -8.23
N HIS A 244 -8.06 20.30 -8.47
CA HIS A 244 -8.25 19.75 -9.81
C HIS A 244 -9.10 20.68 -10.70
N PHE A 245 -10.15 21.24 -10.13
CA PHE A 245 -10.99 22.23 -10.82
C PHE A 245 -10.19 23.48 -11.26
N LYS A 246 -9.50 24.13 -10.31
CA LYS A 246 -8.63 25.30 -10.59
C LYS A 246 -7.60 24.99 -11.69
N ARG A 247 -6.95 23.82 -11.59
CA ARG A 247 -5.98 23.37 -12.60
C ARG A 247 -6.60 23.21 -13.98
N ASN A 248 -7.79 22.68 -14.10
CA ASN A 248 -8.48 22.49 -15.37
C ASN A 248 -8.95 23.81 -15.97
N ILE A 249 -9.53 24.69 -15.18
CA ILE A 249 -9.89 26.05 -15.64
C ILE A 249 -8.65 26.83 -16.12
N THR A 250 -7.57 26.82 -15.33
CA THR A 250 -6.36 27.56 -15.67
C THR A 250 -5.71 27.11 -16.99
N LYS A 251 -5.95 25.85 -17.43
CA LYS A 251 -5.47 25.35 -18.73
C LYS A 251 -6.14 26.04 -19.93
N ILE A 252 -7.33 26.60 -19.76
CA ILE A 252 -8.07 27.30 -20.82
C ILE A 252 -7.38 28.61 -21.18
N PHE A 253 -6.64 29.19 -20.25
CA PHE A 253 -6.04 30.50 -20.38
C PHE A 253 -4.55 30.45 -20.83
N PRO A 254 -4.10 31.44 -21.63
CA PRO A 254 -2.71 31.57 -22.01
C PRO A 254 -1.84 31.86 -20.78
N GLN A 255 -0.54 31.52 -20.88
CA GLN A 255 0.41 31.61 -19.77
C GLN A 255 0.44 32.98 -19.08
N LYS A 256 0.32 34.08 -19.85
CA LYS A 256 0.33 35.46 -19.35
C LYS A 256 -0.81 35.79 -18.38
N LEU A 257 -1.97 35.13 -18.53
CA LEU A 257 -3.16 35.36 -17.69
C LEU A 257 -3.24 34.42 -16.49
N LYS A 258 -2.46 33.35 -16.45
CA LYS A 258 -2.61 32.32 -15.40
C LYS A 258 -2.47 32.88 -13.98
N LYS A 259 -1.60 33.86 -13.76
CA LYS A 259 -1.43 34.48 -12.44
C LYS A 259 -2.70 35.23 -12.01
N GLU A 260 -3.26 36.06 -12.92
CA GLU A 260 -4.51 36.82 -12.70
C GLU A 260 -5.67 35.87 -12.41
N ILE A 261 -5.84 34.85 -13.28
CA ILE A 261 -6.91 33.85 -13.13
C ILE A 261 -6.79 33.07 -11.81
N ASN A 262 -5.57 32.70 -11.40
CA ASN A 262 -5.39 32.02 -10.12
C ASN A 262 -5.75 32.90 -8.94
N ASN A 263 -5.46 34.21 -8.98
CA ASN A 263 -5.86 35.15 -7.94
C ASN A 263 -7.38 35.28 -7.88
N GLU A 264 -8.05 35.48 -9.02
CA GLU A 264 -9.53 35.52 -9.07
C GLU A 264 -10.17 34.22 -8.58
N LEU A 265 -9.61 33.07 -8.95
CA LEU A 265 -10.08 31.78 -8.43
C LEU A 265 -9.83 31.59 -6.92
N GLN A 266 -8.91 32.32 -6.29
CA GLN A 266 -8.80 32.36 -4.83
C GLN A 266 -9.98 33.10 -4.20
N GLU A 267 -10.44 34.18 -4.82
CA GLU A 267 -11.63 34.92 -4.37
C GLU A 267 -12.95 34.16 -4.62
N VAL A 268 -12.99 33.28 -5.63
CA VAL A 268 -14.15 32.39 -5.84
C VAL A 268 -14.20 31.30 -4.76
N PHE A 269 -13.08 30.70 -4.42
CA PHE A 269 -12.97 29.60 -3.45
C PHE A 269 -12.37 30.09 -2.16
N LEU A 270 -13.16 30.83 -1.39
CA LEU A 270 -12.78 31.35 -0.08
C LEU A 270 -12.62 30.20 0.93
N ILE A 271 -11.70 30.37 1.86
CA ILE A 271 -11.45 29.43 2.96
C ILE A 271 -11.39 30.25 4.24
N ASP A 272 -11.88 29.69 5.32
CA ASP A 272 -11.91 30.30 6.64
C ASP A 272 -12.84 31.53 6.72
N GLU A 273 -13.76 31.69 5.74
CA GLU A 273 -14.74 32.78 5.73
C GLU A 273 -15.96 32.38 6.58
N LYS A 274 -16.33 33.25 7.52
CA LYS A 274 -17.56 33.09 8.29
C LYS A 274 -18.74 33.43 7.37
N ASP A 275 -19.82 32.72 7.54
CA ASP A 275 -21.07 32.93 6.80
C ASP A 275 -21.00 32.60 5.28
N ASP A 276 -19.98 31.91 4.80
CA ASP A 276 -19.94 31.39 3.43
C ASP A 276 -20.85 30.16 3.30
N SER A 277 -21.33 29.90 2.09
CA SER A 277 -22.20 28.76 1.77
C SER A 277 -21.93 28.20 0.38
N PRO A 278 -22.32 26.93 0.12
CA PRO A 278 -22.17 26.36 -1.20
C PRO A 278 -22.87 27.20 -2.31
N VAL A 279 -24.01 27.81 -2.01
CA VAL A 279 -24.76 28.67 -2.93
C VAL A 279 -23.98 29.95 -3.22
N ALA A 280 -23.50 30.65 -2.20
CA ALA A 280 -22.72 31.87 -2.35
C ALA A 280 -21.41 31.60 -3.14
N GLY A 281 -20.73 30.49 -2.87
CA GLY A 281 -19.57 30.05 -3.64
C GLY A 281 -19.89 29.78 -5.10
N PHE A 282 -21.00 29.10 -5.37
CA PHE A 282 -21.44 28.83 -6.74
C PHE A 282 -21.81 30.11 -7.50
N GLU A 283 -22.44 31.09 -6.83
CA GLU A 283 -22.70 32.42 -7.41
C GLU A 283 -21.42 33.18 -7.77
N ARG A 284 -20.38 33.13 -6.89
CA ARG A 284 -19.07 33.72 -7.19
C ARG A 284 -18.44 33.08 -8.43
N LEU A 285 -18.55 31.76 -8.56
CA LEU A 285 -18.11 31.03 -9.75
C LEU A 285 -18.88 31.50 -11.00
N GLY A 286 -20.17 31.68 -10.90
CA GLY A 286 -21.02 32.22 -11.98
C GLY A 286 -20.52 33.58 -12.46
N LYS A 287 -20.26 34.53 -11.54
CA LYS A 287 -19.71 35.85 -11.86
C LYS A 287 -18.34 35.78 -12.54
N PHE A 288 -17.46 34.88 -12.07
CA PHE A 288 -16.17 34.61 -12.73
C PHE A 288 -16.36 34.13 -14.17
N ILE A 289 -17.28 33.19 -14.39
CA ILE A 289 -17.57 32.67 -15.73
C ILE A 289 -18.16 33.77 -16.61
N ASP A 290 -19.13 34.58 -16.14
CA ASP A 290 -19.71 35.69 -16.86
C ASP A 290 -18.68 36.68 -17.35
N LYS A 291 -17.68 36.99 -16.55
CA LYS A 291 -16.57 37.90 -16.89
C LYS A 291 -15.73 37.38 -18.05
N TRP A 292 -15.40 36.07 -18.03
CA TRP A 292 -14.37 35.52 -18.90
C TRP A 292 -14.92 34.73 -20.12
N GLU A 293 -16.15 34.20 -20.03
CA GLU A 293 -16.78 33.40 -21.10
C GLU A 293 -16.82 34.11 -22.47
N PRO A 294 -17.11 35.44 -22.57
CA PRO A 294 -17.13 36.10 -23.89
C PRO A 294 -15.81 35.99 -24.63
N LYS A 295 -14.69 35.93 -23.89
CA LYS A 295 -13.35 35.78 -24.46
C LYS A 295 -12.86 34.35 -24.53
N TYR A 296 -13.36 33.49 -23.64
CA TYR A 296 -13.00 32.09 -23.53
C TYR A 296 -14.25 31.19 -23.44
N PRO A 297 -14.91 30.93 -24.57
CA PRO A 297 -16.21 30.22 -24.62
C PRO A 297 -16.18 28.82 -24.02
N ALA A 298 -15.02 28.19 -23.91
CA ALA A 298 -14.84 26.89 -23.24
C ALA A 298 -15.28 26.89 -21.77
N LEU A 299 -15.34 28.09 -21.13
CA LEU A 299 -15.82 28.22 -19.74
C LEU A 299 -17.32 27.93 -19.60
N LYS A 300 -18.10 27.99 -20.68
CA LYS A 300 -19.53 27.67 -20.69
C LYS A 300 -19.82 26.27 -20.12
N SER A 301 -18.92 25.31 -20.35
CA SER A 301 -19.06 23.95 -19.84
C SER A 301 -19.02 23.88 -18.30
N TYR A 302 -18.51 24.90 -17.62
CA TYR A 302 -18.46 25.01 -16.18
C TYR A 302 -19.69 25.65 -15.53
N ARG A 303 -20.74 25.97 -16.29
CA ARG A 303 -22.06 26.44 -15.78
C ARG A 303 -22.96 25.28 -15.31
N ASN A 304 -22.41 24.15 -14.98
CA ASN A 304 -23.20 22.99 -14.55
C ASN A 304 -23.58 23.13 -13.07
N GLN A 305 -24.86 22.89 -12.75
CA GLN A 305 -25.39 22.89 -11.40
C GLN A 305 -24.61 21.95 -10.44
N ARG A 306 -24.09 20.85 -10.97
CA ARG A 306 -23.18 19.93 -10.24
C ARG A 306 -21.97 20.63 -9.62
N ASN A 307 -21.54 21.76 -10.17
CA ASN A 307 -20.36 22.48 -9.68
C ASN A 307 -20.57 23.11 -8.29
N ILE A 308 -21.79 23.11 -7.75
CA ILE A 308 -22.06 23.45 -6.35
C ILE A 308 -21.30 22.53 -5.38
N TYR A 309 -21.05 21.26 -5.77
CA TYR A 309 -20.31 20.31 -4.96
C TYR A 309 -18.82 20.66 -4.79
N TYR A 310 -18.28 21.61 -5.54
CA TYR A 310 -16.94 22.18 -5.27
C TYR A 310 -16.92 23.09 -4.04
N PHE A 311 -18.07 23.47 -3.51
CA PHE A 311 -18.25 24.35 -2.37
C PHE A 311 -18.82 23.64 -1.14
N THR A 312 -18.98 22.32 -1.17
CA THR A 312 -19.50 21.54 -0.01
C THR A 312 -18.66 21.79 1.25
N TYR A 313 -17.36 22.05 1.12
CA TYR A 313 -16.46 22.33 2.24
C TYR A 313 -16.90 23.54 3.09
N THR A 314 -17.66 24.50 2.55
CA THR A 314 -18.12 25.68 3.29
C THR A 314 -19.15 25.33 4.38
N ASN A 315 -19.78 24.15 4.31
CA ASN A 315 -20.66 23.64 5.35
C ASN A 315 -19.91 23.17 6.62
N TYR A 316 -18.58 23.20 6.61
CA TYR A 316 -17.76 22.67 7.69
C TYR A 316 -16.93 23.77 8.36
N PRO A 317 -16.55 23.59 9.64
CA PRO A 317 -15.74 24.58 10.36
C PRO A 317 -14.46 24.94 9.64
N ALA A 318 -14.04 26.22 9.75
CA ALA A 318 -12.83 26.75 9.15
C ALA A 318 -11.58 25.90 9.42
N SER A 319 -11.50 25.30 10.62
CA SER A 319 -10.37 24.45 11.04
C SER A 319 -10.08 23.27 10.12
N ILE A 320 -11.09 22.75 9.38
CA ILE A 320 -10.90 21.61 8.47
C ILE A 320 -11.13 21.93 7.01
N GLN A 321 -11.65 23.11 6.66
CA GLN A 321 -11.94 23.44 5.26
C GLN A 321 -10.76 23.20 4.33
N ARG A 322 -9.53 23.60 4.73
CA ARG A 322 -8.29 23.38 3.97
C ARG A 322 -7.95 21.89 3.79
N MET A 323 -8.44 21.04 4.64
CA MET A 323 -8.16 19.61 4.60
C MET A 323 -9.11 18.88 3.67
N ILE A 324 -10.37 19.35 3.56
CA ILE A 324 -11.43 18.68 2.83
C ILE A 324 -11.76 19.30 1.46
N TYR A 325 -11.37 20.56 1.18
CA TYR A 325 -11.66 21.22 -0.11
C TYR A 325 -10.90 20.60 -1.30
N SER A 326 -9.94 19.72 -1.02
CA SER A 326 -9.11 19.08 -2.05
C SER A 326 -8.67 17.67 -1.65
N THR A 327 -8.15 16.94 -2.63
CA THR A 327 -7.55 15.60 -2.43
C THR A 327 -6.08 15.66 -1.96
N ASN A 328 -5.60 16.77 -1.41
CA ASN A 328 -4.18 16.92 -1.01
C ASN A 328 -3.70 15.87 -0.02
N TRP A 329 -4.59 15.36 0.84
CA TRP A 329 -4.26 14.32 1.81
C TRP A 329 -3.87 13.00 1.14
N ILE A 330 -4.58 12.61 0.11
CA ILE A 330 -4.26 11.41 -0.67
C ILE A 330 -3.15 11.69 -1.71
N GLU A 331 -2.96 12.95 -2.15
CA GLU A 331 -1.85 13.31 -3.04
C GLU A 331 -0.47 12.97 -2.42
N ARG A 332 -0.33 13.05 -1.09
CA ARG A 332 0.89 12.63 -0.39
C ARG A 332 1.15 11.13 -0.56
N LEU A 333 0.11 10.30 -0.43
CA LEU A 333 0.16 8.87 -0.70
C LEU A 333 0.56 8.62 -2.17
N ASN A 334 -0.13 9.28 -3.10
CA ASN A 334 0.16 9.18 -4.53
C ASN A 334 1.59 9.62 -4.89
N ARG A 335 2.16 10.58 -4.15
CA ARG A 335 3.57 10.99 -4.31
C ARG A 335 4.53 9.87 -3.92
N ASN A 336 4.25 9.15 -2.83
CA ASN A 336 5.03 7.99 -2.42
C ASN A 336 4.93 6.86 -3.44
N TYR A 337 3.74 6.56 -3.95
CA TYR A 337 3.57 5.60 -5.04
C TYR A 337 4.39 5.99 -6.28
N LYS A 338 4.27 7.25 -6.72
CA LYS A 338 5.01 7.74 -7.90
C LYS A 338 6.51 7.64 -7.72
N ARG A 339 7.03 7.86 -6.51
CA ARG A 339 8.46 7.73 -6.21
C ARG A 339 8.97 6.31 -6.46
N VAL A 340 8.29 5.29 -5.94
CA VAL A 340 8.70 3.89 -6.08
C VAL A 340 8.40 3.33 -7.48
N LEU A 341 7.28 3.73 -8.10
CA LEU A 341 6.89 3.31 -9.44
C LEU A 341 7.79 3.90 -10.53
N LYS A 342 8.24 5.16 -10.35
CA LYS A 342 9.10 5.84 -11.32
C LYS A 342 10.44 5.11 -11.55
N MET A 343 10.95 4.43 -10.55
CA MET A 343 12.20 3.68 -10.65
C MET A 343 12.11 2.48 -11.60
N ARG A 344 10.91 2.01 -11.92
CA ARG A 344 10.68 0.77 -12.67
C ARG A 344 10.29 0.97 -14.14
N GLY A 345 10.00 2.20 -14.56
CA GLY A 345 9.50 2.48 -15.91
C GLY A 345 8.10 1.91 -16.12
N ALA A 346 7.99 0.72 -16.71
CA ALA A 346 6.70 0.02 -16.87
C ALA A 346 6.61 -1.19 -15.92
N MET A 347 5.47 -1.34 -15.28
CA MET A 347 5.20 -2.46 -14.38
C MET A 347 4.83 -3.73 -15.19
N PRO A 348 5.26 -4.93 -14.74
CA PRO A 348 5.07 -6.17 -15.51
C PRO A 348 3.61 -6.63 -15.58
N SER A 349 2.77 -6.29 -14.58
CA SER A 349 1.33 -6.61 -14.53
C SER A 349 0.59 -5.70 -13.58
N GLY A 350 -0.74 -5.66 -13.68
CA GLY A 350 -1.60 -4.95 -12.73
C GLY A 350 -1.47 -5.46 -11.30
N GLU A 351 -1.37 -6.76 -11.11
CA GLU A 351 -1.13 -7.38 -9.79
C GLU A 351 0.18 -6.89 -9.16
N SER A 352 1.24 -6.74 -9.96
CA SER A 352 2.52 -6.20 -9.47
C SER A 352 2.42 -4.74 -9.05
N VAL A 353 1.55 -3.94 -9.71
CA VAL A 353 1.25 -2.57 -9.29
C VAL A 353 0.49 -2.58 -7.97
N LEU A 354 -0.59 -3.36 -7.86
CA LEU A 354 -1.41 -3.46 -6.66
C LEU A 354 -0.58 -3.94 -5.46
N PHE A 355 0.27 -4.94 -5.65
CA PHE A 355 1.20 -5.40 -4.62
C PHE A 355 2.15 -4.29 -4.17
N LEU A 356 2.79 -3.57 -5.09
CA LEU A 356 3.72 -2.49 -4.74
C LEU A 356 3.01 -1.32 -4.05
N MET A 357 1.84 -0.90 -4.56
CA MET A 357 1.05 0.16 -3.93
C MET A 357 0.51 -0.28 -2.58
N GLY A 358 0.03 -1.52 -2.45
CA GLY A 358 -0.40 -2.11 -1.18
C GLY A 358 0.72 -2.15 -0.13
N SER A 359 1.93 -2.55 -0.54
CA SER A 359 3.11 -2.56 0.35
C SER A 359 3.44 -1.16 0.89
N VAL A 360 3.42 -0.14 0.01
CA VAL A 360 3.65 1.26 0.42
C VAL A 360 2.53 1.76 1.32
N ALA A 361 1.28 1.39 1.04
CA ALA A 361 0.12 1.78 1.85
C ALA A 361 0.18 1.17 3.26
N MET A 362 0.58 -0.10 3.36
CA MET A 362 0.78 -0.82 4.62
C MET A 362 1.86 -0.15 5.46
N GLU A 363 3.04 0.13 4.88
CA GLU A 363 4.14 0.85 5.54
C GLU A 363 3.70 2.24 6.04
N MET A 364 2.89 2.97 5.26
CA MET A 364 2.38 4.28 5.69
C MET A 364 1.35 4.17 6.81
N GLY A 365 0.58 3.09 6.85
CA GLY A 365 -0.37 2.78 7.93
C GLY A 365 0.33 2.60 9.28
N GLU A 366 1.40 1.84 9.30
CA GLU A 366 2.23 1.64 10.49
C GLU A 366 3.04 2.88 10.88
N GLY A 367 3.37 3.72 9.91
CA GLY A 367 4.18 4.93 10.07
C GLY A 367 3.34 6.20 10.25
N CYS A 368 3.40 7.11 9.27
CA CYS A 368 2.86 8.46 9.40
C CYS A 368 1.31 8.54 9.48
N TYR A 369 0.58 7.49 9.12
CA TYR A 369 -0.88 7.46 9.23
C TYR A 369 -1.38 7.03 10.61
N SER A 370 -0.56 6.38 11.43
CA SER A 370 -0.88 6.09 12.83
C SER A 370 -0.94 7.34 13.71
N PHE A 371 -0.39 8.48 13.24
CA PHE A 371 -0.48 9.74 13.96
C PHE A 371 -1.83 10.43 13.69
N SER A 372 -2.51 10.79 14.77
CA SER A 372 -3.78 11.47 14.72
C SER A 372 -3.67 12.93 14.26
N VAL A 373 -4.63 13.37 13.44
CA VAL A 373 -4.80 14.76 13.03
C VAL A 373 -5.87 15.39 13.93
N SER A 374 -5.44 16.16 14.91
CA SER A 374 -6.32 16.71 15.97
C SER A 374 -7.50 17.52 15.44
N ALA A 375 -7.33 18.19 14.29
CA ALA A 375 -8.39 18.99 13.69
C ALA A 375 -9.64 18.18 13.29
N PHE A 376 -9.52 16.87 13.09
CA PHE A 376 -10.67 16.02 12.76
C PHE A 376 -11.43 15.48 13.99
N LYS A 377 -10.84 15.53 15.19
CA LYS A 377 -11.40 14.84 16.37
C LYS A 377 -12.72 15.40 16.88
N ASN A 378 -12.98 16.67 16.66
CA ASN A 378 -14.12 17.39 17.29
C ASN A 378 -15.03 18.04 16.26
N ILE A 379 -15.25 17.39 15.13
CA ILE A 379 -16.11 17.88 14.05
C ILE A 379 -17.43 17.09 14.09
N ASP A 380 -18.42 17.65 14.74
CA ASP A 380 -19.74 16.98 14.91
C ASP A 380 -20.43 16.73 13.58
N GLU A 381 -20.24 17.60 12.59
CA GLU A 381 -20.80 17.46 11.24
C GLU A 381 -20.28 16.23 10.48
N LEU A 382 -19.11 15.69 10.86
CA LEU A 382 -18.50 14.50 10.26
C LEU A 382 -18.75 13.23 11.08
N LYS A 383 -19.20 13.36 12.32
CA LYS A 383 -19.48 12.22 13.19
C LYS A 383 -20.68 11.42 12.66
N LYS A 384 -20.75 10.18 13.10
CA LYS A 384 -21.87 9.31 12.81
C LYS A 384 -23.16 10.00 13.29
N LYS A 385 -24.08 10.30 12.36
CA LYS A 385 -25.43 10.67 12.72
C LYS A 385 -26.07 9.43 13.31
N GLU A 386 -26.49 9.49 14.58
CA GLU A 386 -27.37 8.47 15.16
C GLU A 386 -28.63 8.47 14.29
N ILE A 387 -28.82 7.39 13.55
CA ILE A 387 -30.10 7.14 12.89
C ILE A 387 -30.99 6.70 14.02
N ASP A 388 -31.85 7.62 14.50
CA ASP A 388 -32.99 7.27 15.36
C ASP A 388 -33.81 6.22 14.60
N LEU A 389 -33.66 4.97 15.02
CA LEU A 389 -34.54 3.88 14.62
C LEU A 389 -35.85 4.06 15.39
N TYR A 390 -36.75 4.84 14.83
CA TYR A 390 -38.19 4.82 15.18
C TYR A 390 -38.95 4.02 14.12
#